data_79637be9c8f130b42e823f7a9d7919e2
#
_entry.id   79637be9c8f130b42e823f7a9d7919e2
#
_cell.length_a   1.000
_cell.length_b   1.000
_cell.length_c   1.000
_cell.angle_alpha   90.00
_cell.angle_beta   90.00
_cell.angle_gamma   90.00
#
_symmetry.space_group_name_H-M   'P 1'
#
loop_
_entity.id
_entity.type
_entity.pdbx_description
1 polymer ?
#
loop_
_entity_poly.entity_id
_entity_poly.type
_entity_poly.pdbx_seq_one_letter_code
_entity_poly.pdbx_strand_id
1 'polypeptide(L)'
;MSNPLIVGAVAYTPNVVPIWEGIREYFDDPGEPDTAMDFVLYSNYGRLVTSLIAGHIDVAWNTNLAYVRTAMQTDGHCVALAQRDTDVGFTTVFVAPSGSGLSGPTSIAGKRLALGSADSAHAAILPLHYLARAGVPASDMQVVRFDTDIGKHGDTGRSELDAIEAVLAGEADVAAIGSSTWDAMGRDELMAGTLEQVWRTDGYCHCMFTALDTLAAERYTPWVDKLLAMDWDNPEHRRILELEGLRRWVSPHLDGYKPLFAAVEEQGVDPRW
;
A
#
# COMPACT_ATOMS: atom_id res chain seq x y z
N MET A 1 -0.33 13.54 32.81
CA MET A 1 -1.02 13.24 31.54
C MET A 1 0.06 12.74 30.61
N SER A 2 -0.07 11.52 30.06
CA SER A 2 0.83 11.01 29.02
C SER A 2 0.67 11.91 27.78
N ASN A 3 1.77 12.21 27.07
CA ASN A 3 1.67 12.89 25.80
C ASN A 3 0.96 11.95 24.81
N PRO A 4 0.09 12.46 23.90
CA PRO A 4 -0.54 11.63 22.89
C PRO A 4 0.53 10.94 22.01
N LEU A 5 0.19 9.77 21.49
CA LEU A 5 1.01 9.09 20.47
C LEU A 5 0.92 9.88 19.16
N ILE A 6 2.05 10.22 18.55
CA ILE A 6 2.05 10.97 17.28
C ILE A 6 2.16 10.01 16.11
N VAL A 7 1.08 9.94 15.32
CA VAL A 7 1.00 9.06 14.14
C VAL A 7 1.18 9.87 12.86
N GLY A 8 2.09 9.46 12.00
CA GLY A 8 2.30 10.08 10.70
C GLY A 8 1.61 9.30 9.58
N ALA A 9 1.05 10.02 8.58
CA ALA A 9 0.51 9.45 7.36
C ALA A 9 0.77 10.35 6.15
N VAL A 10 0.55 9.84 4.93
CA VAL A 10 0.70 10.62 3.71
C VAL A 10 -0.66 11.09 3.21
N ALA A 11 -0.79 12.39 2.97
CA ALA A 11 -1.96 12.99 2.34
C ALA A 11 -1.85 12.89 0.81
N TYR A 12 -2.17 11.75 0.23
CA TYR A 12 -2.18 11.54 -1.21
C TYR A 12 -3.45 12.10 -1.89
N THR A 13 -4.56 12.23 -1.16
CA THR A 13 -5.81 12.90 -1.59
C THR A 13 -6.38 13.75 -0.47
N PRO A 14 -7.27 14.73 -0.77
CA PRO A 14 -7.94 15.51 0.27
C PRO A 14 -8.81 14.69 1.24
N ASN A 15 -9.29 13.51 0.81
CA ASN A 15 -10.14 12.65 1.62
C ASN A 15 -9.41 12.00 2.80
N VAL A 16 -8.07 12.04 2.82
CA VAL A 16 -7.26 11.51 3.91
C VAL A 16 -7.49 12.27 5.21
N VAL A 17 -7.74 13.59 5.15
CA VAL A 17 -7.95 14.42 6.36
C VAL A 17 -9.14 13.95 7.20
N PRO A 18 -10.38 13.85 6.68
CA PRO A 18 -11.53 13.40 7.48
C PRO A 18 -11.38 11.96 8.00
N ILE A 19 -10.61 11.11 7.33
CA ILE A 19 -10.30 9.76 7.80
C ILE A 19 -9.48 9.84 9.10
N TRP A 20 -8.38 10.58 9.09
CA TRP A 20 -7.50 10.71 10.25
C TRP A 20 -8.15 11.50 11.39
N GLU A 21 -9.00 12.47 11.10
CA GLU A 21 -9.82 13.14 12.12
C GLU A 21 -10.76 12.14 12.80
N GLY A 22 -11.44 11.27 12.05
CA GLY A 22 -12.30 10.24 12.61
C GLY A 22 -11.54 9.21 13.45
N ILE A 23 -10.35 8.80 13.03
CA ILE A 23 -9.49 7.92 13.83
C ILE A 23 -9.08 8.62 15.11
N ARG A 24 -8.61 9.88 15.06
CA ARG A 24 -8.23 10.64 16.25
C ARG A 24 -9.40 10.77 17.25
N GLU A 25 -10.60 11.08 16.76
CA GLU A 25 -11.81 11.18 17.61
C GLU A 25 -12.10 9.86 18.34
N TYR A 26 -11.89 8.71 17.71
CA TYR A 26 -12.05 7.40 18.34
C TYR A 26 -11.08 7.19 19.53
N PHE A 27 -9.86 7.74 19.41
CA PHE A 27 -8.84 7.65 20.45
C PHE A 27 -8.90 8.77 21.49
N ASP A 28 -9.72 9.80 21.28
CA ASP A 28 -9.91 10.92 22.22
C ASP A 28 -10.93 10.53 23.33
N ASP A 29 -10.56 9.55 24.14
CA ASP A 29 -11.37 9.05 25.24
C ASP A 29 -10.74 9.45 26.59
N PRO A 30 -11.40 10.35 27.37
CA PRO A 30 -10.90 10.75 28.69
C PRO A 30 -10.78 9.60 29.70
N GLY A 31 -11.51 8.49 29.49
CA GLY A 31 -11.44 7.27 30.29
C GLY A 31 -10.20 6.41 30.01
N GLU A 32 -9.59 6.61 28.85
CA GLU A 32 -8.43 5.82 28.39
C GLU A 32 -7.28 6.73 27.90
N PRO A 33 -6.73 7.61 28.76
CA PRO A 33 -5.79 8.66 28.35
C PRO A 33 -4.47 8.11 27.74
N ASP A 34 -4.13 6.85 28.02
CA ASP A 34 -2.93 6.20 27.50
C ASP A 34 -3.10 5.72 26.04
N THR A 35 -4.32 5.78 25.49
CA THR A 35 -4.60 5.47 24.08
C THR A 35 -4.63 6.73 23.22
N ALA A 36 -4.59 7.92 23.80
CA ALA A 36 -4.70 9.19 23.08
C ALA A 36 -3.65 9.33 21.98
N MET A 37 -4.07 9.76 20.80
CA MET A 37 -3.20 10.03 19.68
C MET A 37 -3.46 11.40 19.06
N ASP A 38 -2.46 11.90 18.36
CA ASP A 38 -2.59 12.99 17.37
C ASP A 38 -1.90 12.57 16.07
N PHE A 39 -2.11 13.30 14.99
CA PHE A 39 -1.54 12.91 13.69
C PHE A 39 -0.85 14.04 12.94
N VAL A 40 0.10 13.68 12.09
CA VAL A 40 0.79 14.58 11.16
C VAL A 40 0.67 14.04 9.75
N LEU A 41 0.20 14.87 8.83
CA LEU A 41 0.10 14.52 7.42
C LEU A 41 1.31 15.03 6.63
N TYR A 42 1.94 14.12 5.90
CA TYR A 42 3.11 14.38 5.06
C TYR A 42 2.72 14.45 3.58
N SER A 43 3.52 15.18 2.81
CA SER A 43 3.32 15.31 1.36
C SER A 43 3.83 14.11 0.56
N ASN A 44 4.65 13.24 1.15
CA ASN A 44 5.19 12.02 0.54
C ASN A 44 5.77 11.06 1.57
N TYR A 45 5.96 9.79 1.16
CA TYR A 45 6.49 8.74 2.03
C TYR A 45 7.96 8.94 2.43
N GLY A 46 8.77 9.57 1.60
CA GLY A 46 10.17 9.90 1.97
C GLY A 46 10.25 10.80 3.19
N ARG A 47 9.37 11.82 3.26
CA ARG A 47 9.29 12.71 4.44
C ARG A 47 8.72 11.99 5.66
N LEU A 48 7.72 11.12 5.47
CA LEU A 48 7.14 10.32 6.54
C LEU A 48 8.21 9.43 7.19
N VAL A 49 8.92 8.62 6.39
CA VAL A 49 9.96 7.70 6.86
C VAL A 49 11.11 8.48 7.52
N THR A 50 11.55 9.59 6.92
CA THR A 50 12.58 10.45 7.53
C THR A 50 12.15 10.98 8.90
N SER A 51 10.89 11.38 9.05
CA SER A 51 10.36 11.89 10.32
C SER A 51 10.22 10.80 11.38
N LEU A 52 9.86 9.57 10.98
CA LEU A 52 9.84 8.42 11.89
C LEU A 52 11.26 8.12 12.40
N ILE A 53 12.24 8.01 11.49
CA ILE A 53 13.64 7.71 11.85
C ILE A 53 14.25 8.80 12.72
N ALA A 54 13.86 10.07 12.51
CA ALA A 54 14.32 11.20 13.30
C ALA A 54 13.60 11.34 14.67
N GLY A 55 12.58 10.51 14.95
CA GLY A 55 11.79 10.58 16.18
C GLY A 55 10.85 11.79 16.26
N HIS A 56 10.47 12.38 15.12
CA HIS A 56 9.49 13.47 15.07
C HIS A 56 8.04 12.96 15.15
N ILE A 57 7.82 11.70 14.86
CA ILE A 57 6.59 10.94 15.03
C ILE A 57 6.91 9.61 15.69
N ASP A 58 5.96 9.05 16.40
CA ASP A 58 6.08 7.78 17.13
C ASP A 58 5.78 6.58 16.23
N VAL A 59 4.78 6.71 15.37
CA VAL A 59 4.27 5.65 14.49
C VAL A 59 4.06 6.22 13.07
N ALA A 60 4.37 5.43 12.06
CA ALA A 60 4.09 5.75 10.66
C ALA A 60 3.06 4.79 10.05
N TRP A 61 2.03 5.32 9.37
CA TRP A 61 1.19 4.56 8.47
C TRP A 61 1.91 4.45 7.12
N ASN A 62 2.58 3.35 6.93
CA ASN A 62 3.44 3.08 5.79
C ASN A 62 2.72 2.27 4.70
N THR A 63 2.98 2.56 3.42
CA THR A 63 2.83 1.55 2.37
C THR A 63 3.87 0.44 2.58
N ASN A 64 3.71 -0.67 1.89
CA ASN A 64 4.68 -1.78 1.97
C ASN A 64 6.11 -1.36 1.59
N LEU A 65 6.29 -0.55 0.53
CA LEU A 65 7.63 -0.05 0.18
C LEU A 65 8.17 0.90 1.24
N ALA A 66 7.34 1.76 1.84
CA ALA A 66 7.75 2.65 2.91
C ALA A 66 8.19 1.85 4.16
N TYR A 67 7.48 0.77 4.50
CA TYR A 67 7.89 -0.16 5.55
C TYR A 67 9.23 -0.84 5.23
N VAL A 68 9.39 -1.39 4.02
CA VAL A 68 10.65 -2.04 3.61
C VAL A 68 11.82 -1.06 3.65
N ARG A 69 11.63 0.16 3.17
CA ARG A 69 12.65 1.21 3.24
C ARG A 69 12.96 1.66 4.68
N THR A 70 11.95 1.70 5.56
CA THR A 70 12.18 1.94 7.00
C THR A 70 13.07 0.84 7.57
N ALA A 71 12.73 -0.43 7.35
CA ALA A 71 13.51 -1.55 7.83
C ALA A 71 14.94 -1.55 7.29
N MET A 72 15.14 -1.25 6.00
CA MET A 72 16.48 -1.16 5.41
C MET A 72 17.31 0.00 5.97
N GLN A 73 16.72 1.17 6.20
CA GLN A 73 17.43 2.35 6.73
C GLN A 73 17.75 2.23 8.22
N THR A 74 17.07 1.36 8.93
CA THR A 74 17.24 1.13 10.37
C THR A 74 17.90 -0.20 10.68
N ASP A 75 18.46 -0.89 9.69
CA ASP A 75 19.02 -2.26 9.85
C ASP A 75 18.05 -3.22 10.55
N GLY A 76 16.74 -3.10 10.29
CA GLY A 76 15.69 -3.89 10.89
C GLY A 76 15.20 -3.40 12.26
N HIS A 77 15.74 -2.29 12.79
CA HIS A 77 15.33 -1.72 14.09
C HIS A 77 13.99 -0.98 14.00
N CYS A 78 12.95 -1.71 13.60
CA CYS A 78 11.57 -1.24 13.58
C CYS A 78 10.59 -2.36 13.92
N VAL A 79 9.43 -1.98 14.41
CA VAL A 79 8.37 -2.88 14.87
C VAL A 79 7.12 -2.66 14.03
N ALA A 80 6.59 -3.74 13.49
CA ALA A 80 5.27 -3.76 12.85
C ALA A 80 4.18 -3.84 13.92
N LEU A 81 3.16 -3.01 13.85
CA LEU A 81 2.16 -2.87 14.90
C LEU A 81 0.79 -3.43 14.52
N ALA A 82 0.24 -3.00 13.41
CA ALA A 82 -1.07 -3.43 12.91
C ALA A 82 -1.19 -3.16 11.42
N GLN A 83 -2.11 -3.86 10.74
CA GLN A 83 -2.45 -3.67 9.34
C GLN A 83 -3.95 -3.88 9.11
N ARG A 84 -4.48 -3.43 7.99
CA ARG A 84 -5.86 -3.70 7.60
C ARG A 84 -6.01 -5.16 7.17
N ASP A 85 -7.16 -5.76 7.39
CA ASP A 85 -7.47 -7.10 6.85
C ASP A 85 -7.41 -7.12 5.31
N THR A 86 -7.72 -6.01 4.65
CA THR A 86 -7.59 -5.83 3.18
C THR A 86 -6.14 -5.70 2.69
N ASP A 87 -5.19 -5.44 3.58
CA ASP A 87 -3.76 -5.43 3.26
C ASP A 87 -3.12 -6.82 3.29
N VAL A 88 -3.82 -7.83 3.81
CA VAL A 88 -3.35 -9.22 3.84
C VAL A 88 -3.79 -9.95 2.59
N GLY A 89 -2.85 -10.52 1.86
CA GLY A 89 -3.15 -11.20 0.60
C GLY A 89 -3.49 -10.24 -0.55
N PHE A 90 -3.05 -8.99 -0.47
CA PHE A 90 -3.14 -8.04 -1.57
C PHE A 90 -2.39 -8.58 -2.79
N THR A 91 -2.86 -8.29 -4.00
CA THR A 91 -2.27 -8.85 -5.24
C THR A 91 -2.07 -7.78 -6.30
N THR A 92 -1.16 -8.05 -7.23
CA THR A 92 -1.13 -7.35 -8.51
C THR A 92 -1.96 -8.12 -9.53
N VAL A 93 -2.76 -7.39 -10.30
CA VAL A 93 -3.57 -7.91 -11.41
C VAL A 93 -2.99 -7.37 -12.72
N PHE A 94 -2.68 -8.27 -13.64
CA PHE A 94 -2.32 -7.90 -15.00
C PHE A 94 -3.58 -7.90 -15.85
N VAL A 95 -3.84 -6.79 -16.52
CA VAL A 95 -5.08 -6.58 -17.28
C VAL A 95 -4.76 -6.23 -18.74
N ALA A 96 -5.61 -6.67 -19.64
CA ALA A 96 -5.55 -6.37 -21.07
C ALA A 96 -6.95 -6.08 -21.62
N PRO A 97 -7.11 -5.52 -22.83
CA PRO A 97 -8.42 -5.34 -23.45
C PRO A 97 -9.19 -6.65 -23.53
N SER A 98 -10.49 -6.61 -23.23
CA SER A 98 -11.35 -7.79 -23.31
C SER A 98 -11.28 -8.41 -24.72
N GLY A 99 -11.10 -9.73 -24.78
CA GLY A 99 -10.90 -10.46 -26.04
C GLY A 99 -9.47 -10.39 -26.58
N SER A 100 -8.49 -9.95 -25.80
CA SER A 100 -7.08 -9.91 -26.18
C SER A 100 -6.49 -11.30 -26.49
N GLY A 101 -7.08 -12.35 -25.91
CA GLY A 101 -6.57 -13.72 -25.98
C GLY A 101 -5.31 -13.98 -25.15
N LEU A 102 -4.89 -13.02 -24.31
CA LEU A 102 -3.75 -13.19 -23.41
C LEU A 102 -4.19 -13.98 -22.16
N SER A 103 -3.36 -14.92 -21.72
CA SER A 103 -3.63 -15.74 -20.54
C SER A 103 -2.36 -16.22 -19.89
N GLY A 104 -2.21 -15.92 -18.59
CA GLY A 104 -1.04 -16.27 -17.79
C GLY A 104 0.20 -15.41 -18.08
N PRO A 105 1.23 -15.50 -17.22
CA PRO A 105 2.38 -14.59 -17.24
C PRO A 105 3.21 -14.70 -18.52
N THR A 106 3.35 -15.89 -19.10
CA THR A 106 4.18 -16.11 -20.32
C THR A 106 3.60 -15.43 -21.56
N SER A 107 2.29 -15.15 -21.58
CA SER A 107 1.65 -14.43 -22.70
C SER A 107 2.02 -12.94 -22.75
N ILE A 108 2.63 -12.41 -21.68
CA ILE A 108 3.07 -11.02 -21.55
C ILE A 108 4.45 -10.81 -22.22
N ALA A 109 5.22 -11.87 -22.48
CA ALA A 109 6.49 -11.78 -23.21
C ALA A 109 6.30 -11.11 -24.58
N GLY A 110 7.19 -10.17 -24.91
CA GLY A 110 7.15 -9.39 -26.17
C GLY A 110 6.09 -8.27 -26.18
N LYS A 111 5.34 -8.07 -25.13
CA LYS A 111 4.26 -7.05 -25.05
C LYS A 111 4.76 -5.72 -24.52
N ARG A 112 3.99 -4.66 -24.79
CA ARG A 112 4.12 -3.36 -24.16
C ARG A 112 3.41 -3.43 -22.80
N LEU A 113 4.19 -3.39 -21.71
CA LEU A 113 3.69 -3.48 -20.34
C LEU A 113 3.64 -2.08 -19.71
N ALA A 114 2.45 -1.59 -19.44
CA ALA A 114 2.21 -0.36 -18.68
C ALA A 114 2.34 -0.63 -17.18
N LEU A 115 3.19 0.13 -16.52
CA LEU A 115 3.43 0.08 -15.08
C LEU A 115 3.14 1.46 -14.47
N GLY A 116 2.70 1.48 -13.23
CA GLY A 116 2.58 2.71 -12.45
C GLY A 116 3.93 3.30 -12.05
N SER A 117 3.90 4.19 -11.07
CA SER A 117 5.10 4.90 -10.56
C SER A 117 6.20 3.92 -10.16
N ALA A 118 7.44 4.30 -10.46
CA ALA A 118 8.61 3.44 -10.24
C ALA A 118 8.79 2.99 -8.78
N ASP A 119 8.26 3.76 -7.82
CA ASP A 119 8.25 3.45 -6.39
C ASP A 119 6.91 2.85 -5.90
N SER A 120 6.04 2.42 -6.79
CA SER A 120 4.85 1.63 -6.43
C SER A 120 5.21 0.16 -6.32
N ALA A 121 4.99 -0.42 -5.15
CA ALA A 121 5.25 -1.84 -4.96
C ALA A 121 4.33 -2.70 -5.83
N HIS A 122 3.01 -2.43 -5.81
CA HIS A 122 2.00 -3.26 -6.49
C HIS A 122 1.84 -2.97 -7.99
N ALA A 123 2.22 -1.77 -8.46
CA ALA A 123 2.06 -1.39 -9.86
C ALA A 123 3.38 -1.31 -10.64
N ALA A 124 4.54 -1.53 -10.00
CA ALA A 124 5.84 -1.48 -10.67
C ALA A 124 6.85 -2.54 -10.18
N ILE A 125 7.16 -2.58 -8.89
CA ILE A 125 8.26 -3.40 -8.35
C ILE A 125 7.88 -4.89 -8.33
N LEU A 126 6.79 -5.23 -7.65
CA LEU A 126 6.30 -6.62 -7.54
C LEU A 126 5.85 -7.22 -8.88
N PRO A 127 5.16 -6.48 -9.79
CA PRO A 127 4.89 -6.96 -11.14
C PRO A 127 6.11 -7.53 -11.84
N LEU A 128 7.22 -6.77 -11.86
CA LEU A 128 8.46 -7.21 -12.53
C LEU A 128 9.10 -8.40 -11.81
N HIS A 129 9.09 -8.42 -10.48
CA HIS A 129 9.59 -9.54 -9.68
C HIS A 129 8.83 -10.84 -9.99
N TYR A 130 7.50 -10.80 -9.94
CA TYR A 130 6.69 -11.99 -10.18
C TYR A 130 6.76 -12.47 -11.64
N LEU A 131 6.81 -11.56 -12.62
CA LEU A 131 7.02 -11.93 -14.02
C LEU A 131 8.37 -12.61 -14.23
N ALA A 132 9.45 -12.05 -13.65
CA ALA A 132 10.77 -12.67 -13.73
C ALA A 132 10.79 -14.09 -13.14
N ARG A 133 10.15 -14.29 -11.99
CA ARG A 133 9.98 -15.61 -11.36
C ARG A 133 9.14 -16.57 -12.20
N ALA A 134 8.21 -16.05 -12.99
CA ALA A 134 7.43 -16.83 -13.97
C ALA A 134 8.16 -17.06 -15.32
N GLY A 135 9.43 -16.66 -15.44
CA GLY A 135 10.25 -16.85 -16.63
C GLY A 135 10.11 -15.75 -17.68
N VAL A 136 9.54 -14.60 -17.31
CA VAL A 136 9.40 -13.42 -18.20
C VAL A 136 10.17 -12.24 -17.58
N PRO A 137 11.49 -12.14 -17.80
CA PRO A 137 12.30 -11.03 -17.30
C PRO A 137 11.91 -9.71 -17.97
N ALA A 138 12.20 -8.59 -17.32
CA ALA A 138 11.87 -7.25 -17.84
C ALA A 138 12.46 -6.97 -19.25
N SER A 139 13.59 -7.61 -19.59
CA SER A 139 14.22 -7.52 -20.92
C SER A 139 13.33 -8.07 -22.05
N ASP A 140 12.40 -8.93 -21.73
CA ASP A 140 11.51 -9.58 -22.71
C ASP A 140 10.25 -8.77 -23.00
N MET A 141 10.14 -7.56 -22.41
CA MET A 141 8.97 -6.68 -22.55
C MET A 141 9.39 -5.25 -22.91
N GLN A 142 8.45 -4.49 -23.47
CA GLN A 142 8.60 -3.04 -23.64
C GLN A 142 7.88 -2.36 -22.48
N VAL A 143 8.63 -1.97 -21.45
CA VAL A 143 8.06 -1.33 -20.25
C VAL A 143 7.76 0.14 -20.53
N VAL A 144 6.51 0.54 -20.32
CA VAL A 144 6.03 1.93 -20.33
C VAL A 144 5.67 2.31 -18.89
N ARG A 145 6.23 3.41 -18.37
CA ARG A 145 6.00 3.84 -16.98
C ARG A 145 5.19 5.12 -16.90
N PHE A 146 4.35 5.20 -15.86
CA PHE A 146 3.55 6.36 -15.53
C PHE A 146 3.92 6.82 -14.12
N ASP A 147 4.90 7.74 -14.03
CA ASP A 147 5.47 8.20 -12.76
C ASP A 147 4.68 9.37 -12.12
N THR A 148 3.36 9.37 -12.26
CA THR A 148 2.48 10.46 -11.82
C THR A 148 2.43 10.58 -10.28
N ASP A 149 2.59 9.47 -9.56
CA ASP A 149 2.43 9.40 -8.10
C ASP A 149 3.74 9.17 -7.33
N ILE A 150 4.89 9.47 -7.90
CA ILE A 150 6.18 9.27 -7.21
C ILE A 150 6.17 9.91 -5.82
N GLY A 151 6.47 9.12 -4.80
CA GLY A 151 6.48 9.49 -3.40
C GLY A 151 5.11 9.56 -2.72
N LYS A 152 4.00 9.38 -3.45
CA LYS A 152 2.63 9.59 -2.94
C LYS A 152 1.67 8.44 -3.20
N HIS A 153 2.11 7.38 -3.89
CA HIS A 153 1.17 6.32 -4.25
C HIS A 153 0.47 5.74 -3.01
N GLY A 154 -0.86 5.67 -3.06
CA GLY A 154 -1.71 4.98 -2.10
C GLY A 154 -2.17 3.65 -2.66
N ASP A 155 -3.27 3.12 -2.13
CA ASP A 155 -3.87 1.84 -2.56
C ASP A 155 -4.41 1.88 -3.98
N THR A 156 -4.82 3.07 -4.44
CA THR A 156 -5.35 3.37 -5.76
C THR A 156 -4.72 4.68 -6.21
N GLY A 157 -3.73 4.61 -7.08
CA GLY A 157 -3.01 5.78 -7.53
C GLY A 157 -3.43 6.26 -8.92
N ARG A 158 -3.17 7.53 -9.24
CA ARG A 158 -3.39 8.08 -10.58
C ARG A 158 -2.53 7.34 -11.62
N SER A 159 -1.32 6.95 -11.25
CA SER A 159 -0.40 6.23 -12.15
C SER A 159 -0.94 4.87 -12.63
N GLU A 160 -1.77 4.20 -11.83
CA GLU A 160 -2.45 2.98 -12.26
C GLU A 160 -3.57 3.30 -13.26
N LEU A 161 -4.32 4.38 -13.04
CA LEU A 161 -5.34 4.85 -13.99
C LEU A 161 -4.69 5.26 -15.32
N ASP A 162 -3.55 5.94 -15.29
CA ASP A 162 -2.79 6.29 -16.50
C ASP A 162 -2.34 5.02 -17.26
N ALA A 163 -1.90 3.97 -16.54
CA ALA A 163 -1.54 2.69 -17.15
C ALA A 163 -2.76 1.98 -17.79
N ILE A 164 -3.92 2.05 -17.15
CA ILE A 164 -5.20 1.54 -17.69
C ILE A 164 -5.60 2.33 -18.93
N GLU A 165 -5.56 3.66 -18.88
CA GLU A 165 -5.87 4.54 -20.01
C GLU A 165 -4.98 4.23 -21.23
N ALA A 166 -3.68 3.98 -21.01
CA ALA A 166 -2.75 3.59 -22.09
C ALA A 166 -3.13 2.25 -22.74
N VAL A 167 -3.61 1.27 -21.97
CA VAL A 167 -4.12 0.01 -22.51
C VAL A 167 -5.38 0.23 -23.33
N LEU A 168 -6.34 1.01 -22.82
CA LEU A 168 -7.58 1.30 -23.53
C LEU A 168 -7.35 2.12 -24.81
N ALA A 169 -6.34 2.98 -24.83
CA ALA A 169 -5.93 3.76 -26.00
C ALA A 169 -5.10 2.94 -27.01
N GLY A 170 -4.72 1.70 -26.70
CA GLY A 170 -3.86 0.86 -27.52
C GLY A 170 -2.39 1.30 -27.54
N GLU A 171 -1.96 2.10 -26.56
CA GLU A 171 -0.58 2.53 -26.36
C GLU A 171 0.23 1.48 -25.60
N ALA A 172 -0.43 0.64 -24.81
CA ALA A 172 0.11 -0.54 -24.15
C ALA A 172 -0.78 -1.76 -24.42
N ASP A 173 -0.23 -2.96 -24.25
CA ASP A 173 -0.94 -4.21 -24.50
C ASP A 173 -1.47 -4.80 -23.18
N VAL A 174 -0.75 -4.55 -22.08
CA VAL A 174 -1.05 -5.07 -20.73
C VAL A 174 -0.73 -3.96 -19.71
N ALA A 175 -1.51 -3.83 -18.64
CA ALA A 175 -1.16 -3.01 -17.48
C ALA A 175 -1.07 -3.87 -16.22
N ALA A 176 -0.22 -3.46 -15.27
CA ALA A 176 -0.16 -4.04 -13.92
C ALA A 176 -0.73 -3.04 -12.92
N ILE A 177 -1.76 -3.47 -12.19
CA ILE A 177 -2.51 -2.66 -11.22
C ILE A 177 -2.73 -3.42 -9.91
N GLY A 178 -3.01 -2.71 -8.82
CA GLY A 178 -3.39 -3.31 -7.56
C GLY A 178 -4.78 -3.95 -7.60
N SER A 179 -5.01 -4.95 -6.75
CA SER A 179 -6.32 -5.59 -6.61
C SER A 179 -7.42 -4.60 -6.22
N SER A 180 -7.12 -3.58 -5.41
CA SER A 180 -8.08 -2.52 -5.05
C SER A 180 -8.55 -1.72 -6.26
N THR A 181 -7.65 -1.34 -7.16
CA THR A 181 -7.98 -0.66 -8.42
C THR A 181 -8.81 -1.55 -9.32
N TRP A 182 -8.43 -2.83 -9.48
CA TRP A 182 -9.18 -3.81 -10.25
C TRP A 182 -10.61 -3.99 -9.73
N ASP A 183 -10.78 -4.14 -8.42
CA ASP A 183 -12.09 -4.31 -7.78
C ASP A 183 -12.95 -3.04 -7.87
N ALA A 184 -12.32 -1.86 -7.83
CA ALA A 184 -13.01 -0.59 -8.04
C ALA A 184 -13.54 -0.46 -9.48
N MET A 185 -12.74 -0.84 -10.49
CA MET A 185 -13.16 -0.86 -11.90
C MET A 185 -14.32 -1.82 -12.15
N GLY A 186 -14.33 -3.00 -11.50
CA GLY A 186 -15.42 -3.96 -11.64
C GLY A 186 -16.77 -3.46 -11.11
N ARG A 187 -16.76 -2.43 -10.24
CA ARG A 187 -17.96 -1.75 -9.73
C ARG A 187 -18.37 -0.54 -10.56
N ASP A 188 -17.51 -0.04 -11.45
CA ASP A 188 -17.82 1.07 -12.34
C ASP A 188 -18.51 0.55 -13.61
N GLU A 189 -19.77 0.92 -13.83
CA GLU A 189 -20.58 0.46 -14.95
C GLU A 189 -19.96 0.81 -16.32
N LEU A 190 -19.20 1.91 -16.42
CA LEU A 190 -18.55 2.33 -17.66
C LEU A 190 -17.29 1.52 -17.97
N MET A 191 -16.63 1.01 -16.93
CA MET A 191 -15.37 0.28 -17.05
C MET A 191 -15.57 -1.25 -17.04
N ALA A 192 -16.70 -1.72 -16.50
CA ALA A 192 -17.00 -3.15 -16.40
C ALA A 192 -16.97 -3.82 -17.78
N GLY A 193 -16.18 -4.87 -17.93
CA GLY A 193 -16.06 -5.65 -19.17
C GLY A 193 -15.18 -5.01 -20.27
N THR A 194 -14.57 -3.84 -20.06
CA THR A 194 -13.64 -3.25 -21.02
C THR A 194 -12.28 -3.92 -21.02
N LEU A 195 -11.88 -4.40 -19.83
CA LEU A 195 -10.63 -5.14 -19.61
C LEU A 195 -10.91 -6.54 -19.08
N GLU A 196 -9.97 -7.44 -19.29
CA GLU A 196 -9.95 -8.80 -18.74
C GLU A 196 -8.69 -9.02 -17.93
N GLN A 197 -8.79 -9.87 -16.90
CA GLN A 197 -7.63 -10.31 -16.13
C GLN A 197 -6.82 -11.32 -16.93
N VAL A 198 -5.57 -10.98 -17.24
CA VAL A 198 -4.60 -11.88 -17.88
C VAL A 198 -3.97 -12.81 -16.86
N TRP A 199 -3.55 -12.24 -15.74
CA TRP A 199 -2.89 -12.95 -14.67
C TRP A 199 -3.03 -12.18 -13.34
N ARG A 200 -2.86 -12.91 -12.23
CA ARG A 200 -2.83 -12.34 -10.87
C ARG A 200 -1.67 -12.98 -10.11
N THR A 201 -0.92 -12.17 -9.38
CA THR A 201 0.21 -12.67 -8.56
C THR A 201 -0.28 -13.45 -7.35
N ASP A 202 0.63 -14.17 -6.69
CA ASP A 202 0.43 -14.61 -5.32
C ASP A 202 0.19 -13.41 -4.40
N GLY A 203 -0.48 -13.66 -3.27
CA GLY A 203 -0.79 -12.63 -2.29
C GLY A 203 0.45 -12.16 -1.53
N TYR A 204 0.51 -10.87 -1.25
CA TYR A 204 1.51 -10.22 -0.40
C TYR A 204 0.83 -9.24 0.58
N CYS A 205 1.58 -8.61 1.47
CA CYS A 205 1.02 -7.58 2.35
C CYS A 205 1.26 -6.18 1.79
N HIS A 206 0.30 -5.27 2.07
CA HIS A 206 0.35 -3.89 1.56
C HIS A 206 0.69 -2.91 2.69
N CYS A 207 -0.25 -2.17 3.28
CA CYS A 207 0.06 -1.14 4.28
C CYS A 207 0.29 -1.71 5.69
N MET A 208 1.01 -0.95 6.54
CA MET A 208 1.30 -1.34 7.91
C MET A 208 1.64 -0.12 8.80
N PHE A 209 1.13 -0.12 10.04
CA PHE A 209 1.65 0.74 11.09
C PHE A 209 3.02 0.25 11.56
N THR A 210 3.97 1.18 11.60
CA THR A 210 5.38 0.89 11.94
C THR A 210 5.88 1.89 12.98
N ALA A 211 6.54 1.40 14.03
CA ALA A 211 7.30 2.21 14.98
C ALA A 211 8.79 1.81 14.94
N LEU A 212 9.68 2.62 15.52
CA LEU A 212 11.04 2.18 15.80
C LEU A 212 11.05 1.32 17.07
N ASP A 213 11.99 0.37 17.17
CA ASP A 213 12.16 -0.48 18.35
C ASP A 213 12.72 0.29 19.57
N THR A 214 13.20 1.52 19.35
CA THR A 214 13.60 2.45 20.40
C THR A 214 12.40 3.10 21.12
N LEU A 215 11.18 3.03 20.53
CA LEU A 215 9.97 3.45 21.21
C LEU A 215 9.54 2.36 22.20
N ALA A 216 9.44 2.72 23.48
CA ALA A 216 9.02 1.78 24.52
C ALA A 216 7.64 1.19 24.24
N ALA A 217 7.50 -0.13 24.37
CA ALA A 217 6.26 -0.84 24.03
C ALA A 217 5.03 -0.32 24.78
N GLU A 218 5.23 0.13 26.02
CA GLU A 218 4.19 0.72 26.87
C GLU A 218 3.56 1.99 26.26
N ARG A 219 4.26 2.64 25.32
CA ARG A 219 3.77 3.84 24.63
C ARG A 219 2.75 3.52 23.55
N TYR A 220 2.93 2.42 22.83
CA TYR A 220 2.04 2.10 21.69
C TYR A 220 1.09 0.91 21.95
N THR A 221 1.38 0.04 22.92
CA THR A 221 0.55 -1.16 23.16
C THR A 221 -0.90 -0.83 23.46
N PRO A 222 -1.24 0.13 24.38
CA PRO A 222 -2.63 0.49 24.64
C PRO A 222 -3.36 1.01 23.39
N TRP A 223 -2.66 1.78 22.56
CA TRP A 223 -3.19 2.29 21.31
C TRP A 223 -3.43 1.16 20.28
N VAL A 224 -2.48 0.23 20.13
CA VAL A 224 -2.61 -0.94 19.25
C VAL A 224 -3.77 -1.83 19.71
N ASP A 225 -3.88 -2.12 21.00
CA ASP A 225 -4.93 -2.96 21.56
C ASP A 225 -6.32 -2.33 21.29
N LYS A 226 -6.46 -1.02 21.50
CA LYS A 226 -7.69 -0.29 21.19
C LYS A 226 -8.00 -0.27 19.70
N LEU A 227 -6.99 -0.10 18.83
CA LEU A 227 -7.14 -0.18 17.37
C LEU A 227 -7.66 -1.54 16.93
N LEU A 228 -7.06 -2.63 17.43
CA LEU A 228 -7.45 -4.01 17.11
C LEU A 228 -8.83 -4.39 17.70
N ALA A 229 -9.30 -3.67 18.71
CA ALA A 229 -10.62 -3.86 19.31
C ALA A 229 -11.77 -3.16 18.56
N MET A 230 -11.48 -2.42 17.48
CA MET A 230 -12.55 -1.87 16.64
C MET A 230 -13.44 -2.99 16.12
N ASP A 231 -14.76 -2.83 16.34
CA ASP A 231 -15.77 -3.83 15.99
C ASP A 231 -16.66 -3.33 14.86
N TRP A 232 -16.75 -4.10 13.78
CA TRP A 232 -17.59 -3.81 12.63
C TRP A 232 -19.11 -3.74 12.98
N ASP A 233 -19.55 -4.46 14.00
CA ASP A 233 -20.96 -4.46 14.42
C ASP A 233 -21.32 -3.22 15.23
N ASN A 234 -20.33 -2.46 15.73
CA ASN A 234 -20.53 -1.14 16.31
C ASN A 234 -20.65 -0.09 15.19
N PRO A 235 -21.78 0.66 15.06
CA PRO A 235 -21.96 1.63 13.99
C PRO A 235 -20.96 2.78 13.97
N GLU A 236 -20.45 3.21 15.12
CA GLU A 236 -19.46 4.29 15.22
C GLU A 236 -18.10 3.81 14.72
N HIS A 237 -17.67 2.61 15.12
CA HIS A 237 -16.44 2.00 14.62
C HIS A 237 -16.53 1.70 13.11
N ARG A 238 -17.68 1.15 12.67
CA ARG A 238 -17.91 0.84 11.26
C ARG A 238 -17.70 2.04 10.36
N ARG A 239 -18.19 3.22 10.75
CA ARG A 239 -18.00 4.46 9.97
C ARG A 239 -16.53 4.74 9.69
N ILE A 240 -15.64 4.54 10.68
CA ILE A 240 -14.20 4.73 10.53
C ILE A 240 -13.60 3.63 9.66
N LEU A 241 -13.97 2.38 9.91
CA LEU A 241 -13.49 1.21 9.17
C LEU A 241 -13.86 1.29 7.69
N GLU A 242 -15.08 1.76 7.36
CA GLU A 242 -15.52 1.98 5.97
C GLU A 242 -14.72 3.08 5.27
N LEU A 243 -14.39 4.17 5.96
CA LEU A 243 -13.57 5.26 5.42
C LEU A 243 -12.14 4.78 5.07
N GLU A 244 -11.58 3.89 5.89
CA GLU A 244 -10.26 3.25 5.68
C GLU A 244 -10.32 2.03 4.75
N GLY A 245 -11.51 1.59 4.32
CA GLY A 245 -11.67 0.49 3.38
C GLY A 245 -11.37 -0.90 3.95
N LEU A 246 -11.63 -1.11 5.25
CA LEU A 246 -11.41 -2.39 5.95
C LEU A 246 -12.64 -2.81 6.76
N ARG A 247 -12.64 -4.05 7.24
CA ARG A 247 -13.61 -4.53 8.23
C ARG A 247 -13.03 -4.67 9.63
N ARG A 248 -11.72 -4.89 9.73
CA ARG A 248 -11.03 -5.02 11.01
C ARG A 248 -9.54 -4.75 10.85
N TRP A 249 -8.96 -4.20 11.88
CA TRP A 249 -7.50 -4.18 12.04
C TRP A 249 -7.02 -5.56 12.48
N VAL A 250 -5.85 -5.98 12.01
CA VAL A 250 -5.26 -7.28 12.32
C VAL A 250 -3.79 -7.14 12.72
N SER A 251 -3.30 -8.13 13.46
CA SER A 251 -1.88 -8.22 13.77
C SER A 251 -1.04 -8.36 12.50
N PRO A 252 0.22 -7.92 12.49
CA PRO A 252 1.09 -7.94 11.32
C PRO A 252 1.33 -9.34 10.75
N HIS A 253 1.26 -9.49 9.44
CA HIS A 253 1.60 -10.69 8.69
C HIS A 253 2.95 -10.52 7.99
N LEU A 254 4.05 -10.58 8.73
CA LEU A 254 5.40 -10.23 8.24
C LEU A 254 5.86 -11.07 7.05
N ASP A 255 5.46 -12.33 6.95
CA ASP A 255 5.81 -13.19 5.82
C ASP A 255 5.31 -12.63 4.48
N GLY A 256 4.23 -11.89 4.47
CA GLY A 256 3.67 -11.24 3.28
C GLY A 256 4.52 -10.11 2.70
N TYR A 257 5.55 -9.64 3.42
CA TYR A 257 6.49 -8.61 2.91
C TYR A 257 7.75 -9.22 2.29
N LYS A 258 8.03 -10.52 2.49
CA LYS A 258 9.21 -11.20 1.95
C LYS A 258 9.37 -11.03 0.43
N PRO A 259 8.30 -11.13 -0.39
CA PRO A 259 8.44 -10.90 -1.83
C PRO A 259 8.92 -9.49 -2.17
N LEU A 260 8.50 -8.48 -1.43
CA LEU A 260 8.93 -7.11 -1.68
C LEU A 260 10.38 -6.86 -1.25
N PHE A 261 10.83 -7.42 -0.13
CA PHE A 261 12.25 -7.38 0.25
C PHE A 261 13.13 -7.99 -0.85
N ALA A 262 12.76 -9.18 -1.36
CA ALA A 262 13.47 -9.82 -2.46
C ALA A 262 13.46 -8.97 -3.74
N ALA A 263 12.30 -8.41 -4.10
CA ALA A 263 12.15 -7.59 -5.30
C ALA A 263 12.99 -6.30 -5.25
N VAL A 264 13.05 -5.66 -4.07
CA VAL A 264 13.84 -4.44 -3.84
C VAL A 264 15.35 -4.74 -3.97
N GLU A 265 15.82 -5.86 -3.41
CA GLU A 265 17.19 -6.31 -3.53
C GLU A 265 17.54 -6.68 -4.98
N GLU A 266 16.72 -7.49 -5.65
CA GLU A 266 16.92 -7.92 -7.05
C GLU A 266 16.95 -6.75 -8.04
N GLN A 267 16.13 -5.72 -7.81
CA GLN A 267 16.01 -4.57 -8.71
C GLN A 267 16.93 -3.39 -8.31
N GLY A 268 17.66 -3.49 -7.21
CA GLY A 268 18.55 -2.45 -6.71
C GLY A 268 17.79 -1.16 -6.33
N VAL A 269 16.60 -1.28 -5.78
CA VAL A 269 15.79 -0.12 -5.36
C VAL A 269 16.48 0.59 -4.19
N ASP A 270 16.73 1.91 -4.33
CA ASP A 270 17.34 2.70 -3.27
C ASP A 270 16.49 2.65 -1.98
N PRO A 271 17.08 2.35 -0.82
CA PRO A 271 16.36 2.41 0.46
C PRO A 271 15.91 3.83 0.83
N ARG A 272 16.41 4.86 0.14
CA ARG A 272 16.00 6.27 0.31
C ARG A 272 15.19 6.75 -0.88
N TRP A 273 14.43 7.84 -0.69
CA TRP A 273 13.74 8.55 -1.77
C TRP A 273 14.62 9.64 -2.33
#